data_e4b5ecc37b296e0427c7ccb3aa041ccb
#
_entry.id   e4b5ecc37b296e0427c7ccb3aa041ccb
#
_cell.length_a   1.000
_cell.length_b   1.000
_cell.length_c   1.000
_cell.angle_alpha   90.00
_cell.angle_beta   90.00
_cell.angle_gamma   90.00
#
_symmetry.space_group_name_H-M   'P 1'
#
loop_
_entity.id
_entity.type
_entity.pdbx_description
1 polymer ?
#
loop_
_entity_poly.entity_id
_entity_poly.type
_entity_poly.pdbx_seq_one_letter_code
_entity_poly.pdbx_strand_id
1 'polypeptide(L)'
;MVQTRVGGVVVAAAIAAMAGSVQAAPCGNTSAGFESWKRVFAQEAQARGVKPKAISALMTTKYSTGTIRADRGQKSFKLSLDAFMAKRGAAGIVSKGRQLKAANAALFANIEKRYGVPPGPLLAIWGMETGFGAFTGNQNTLSAVATLAYDCRRPEYFTEQLYAALTLVDRGTLSAASRGAMHGEVGQTQFLPKSILLYGADGDGNGGVNLSSKADALASTANFLKGHGWVRGAGYQPGQPNFVAIQGWNAAGVYQQAIAIIGKRIDG
;
A
#
# COMPACT_ATOMS: atom_id res chain seq x y z
N MET A 1 -12.88 57.89 -61.55
CA MET A 1 -12.90 56.47 -61.08
C MET A 1 -12.61 56.48 -59.61
N VAL A 2 -13.60 56.31 -58.77
CA VAL A 2 -13.51 56.29 -57.32
C VAL A 2 -13.62 54.85 -56.90
N GLN A 3 -12.57 54.26 -56.27
CA GLN A 3 -12.59 52.93 -55.69
C GLN A 3 -12.95 53.02 -54.21
N THR A 4 -14.13 52.50 -53.85
CA THR A 4 -14.56 52.32 -52.47
C THR A 4 -13.98 51.03 -51.90
N ARG A 5 -13.18 51.12 -50.83
CA ARG A 5 -12.70 49.97 -50.06
C ARG A 5 -13.74 49.66 -48.97
N VAL A 6 -14.27 48.46 -49.03
CA VAL A 6 -15.14 47.88 -47.98
C VAL A 6 -14.21 47.21 -46.94
N GLY A 7 -14.13 47.76 -45.75
CA GLY A 7 -13.42 47.16 -44.62
C GLY A 7 -14.29 46.11 -43.92
N GLY A 8 -13.89 44.85 -43.98
CA GLY A 8 -14.52 43.77 -43.22
C GLY A 8 -14.03 43.78 -41.76
N VAL A 9 -14.96 43.90 -40.82
CA VAL A 9 -14.70 43.78 -39.38
C VAL A 9 -14.78 42.30 -39.02
N VAL A 10 -13.63 41.69 -38.63
CA VAL A 10 -13.60 40.35 -38.08
C VAL A 10 -13.82 40.47 -36.58
N VAL A 11 -14.97 40.01 -36.09
CA VAL A 11 -15.29 39.85 -34.68
C VAL A 11 -14.70 38.52 -34.21
N ALA A 12 -13.58 38.55 -33.51
CA ALA A 12 -13.02 37.40 -32.83
C ALA A 12 -13.80 37.15 -31.51
N ALA A 13 -14.63 36.12 -31.47
CA ALA A 13 -15.28 35.67 -30.24
C ALA A 13 -14.23 34.92 -29.37
N ALA A 14 -13.76 35.55 -28.30
CA ALA A 14 -12.92 34.92 -27.30
C ALA A 14 -13.81 33.99 -26.43
N ILE A 15 -13.68 32.66 -26.61
CA ILE A 15 -14.24 31.66 -25.72
C ILE A 15 -13.34 31.62 -24.48
N ALA A 16 -13.75 32.29 -23.40
CA ALA A 16 -13.11 32.15 -22.09
C ALA A 16 -13.49 30.78 -21.54
N ALA A 17 -12.56 29.81 -21.60
CA ALA A 17 -12.67 28.57 -20.90
C ALA A 17 -12.59 28.85 -19.38
N MET A 18 -13.73 28.85 -18.70
CA MET A 18 -13.76 28.86 -17.23
C MET A 18 -13.20 27.53 -16.74
N ALA A 19 -11.92 27.48 -16.44
CA ALA A 19 -11.33 26.42 -15.63
C ALA A 19 -11.88 26.58 -14.21
N GLY A 20 -13.02 25.96 -13.94
CA GLY A 20 -13.55 25.84 -12.59
C GLY A 20 -12.51 25.15 -11.72
N SER A 21 -12.01 25.83 -10.68
CA SER A 21 -11.18 25.20 -9.66
C SER A 21 -11.99 24.07 -9.02
N VAL A 22 -11.62 22.82 -9.30
CA VAL A 22 -12.20 21.66 -8.61
C VAL A 22 -11.76 21.77 -7.16
N GLN A 23 -12.67 22.22 -6.31
CA GLN A 23 -12.42 22.32 -4.88
C GLN A 23 -12.35 20.90 -4.31
N ALA A 24 -11.22 20.57 -3.63
CA ALA A 24 -11.04 19.26 -3.01
C ALA A 24 -12.22 18.92 -2.09
N ALA A 25 -12.67 17.68 -2.14
CA ALA A 25 -13.79 17.22 -1.32
C ALA A 25 -13.46 17.39 0.17
N PRO A 26 -14.28 18.09 0.98
CA PRO A 26 -13.97 18.36 2.38
C PRO A 26 -13.96 17.07 3.20
N CYS A 27 -12.95 16.89 4.06
CA CYS A 27 -12.88 15.76 4.98
C CYS A 27 -14.01 15.79 6.02
N GLY A 28 -14.25 14.66 6.70
CA GLY A 28 -15.24 14.55 7.75
C GLY A 28 -14.89 13.52 8.80
N ASN A 29 -15.43 13.67 10.01
CA ASN A 29 -15.13 12.80 11.17
C ASN A 29 -16.24 11.79 11.47
N THR A 30 -17.33 11.78 10.70
CA THR A 30 -18.48 10.89 10.86
C THR A 30 -18.95 10.35 9.51
N SER A 31 -19.79 9.32 9.50
CA SER A 31 -20.32 8.77 8.25
C SER A 31 -21.25 9.72 7.47
N ALA A 32 -21.79 10.76 8.09
CA ALA A 32 -22.85 11.60 7.51
C ALA A 32 -22.45 12.27 6.17
N GLY A 33 -21.20 12.72 6.05
CA GLY A 33 -20.69 13.38 4.84
C GLY A 33 -20.05 12.43 3.81
N PHE A 34 -19.88 11.15 4.12
CA PHE A 34 -19.09 10.23 3.30
C PHE A 34 -19.62 10.06 1.88
N GLU A 35 -20.94 9.92 1.71
CA GLU A 35 -21.55 9.73 0.39
C GLU A 35 -21.45 10.99 -0.49
N SER A 36 -21.58 12.19 0.08
CA SER A 36 -21.39 13.43 -0.66
C SER A 36 -19.93 13.65 -1.03
N TRP A 37 -19.00 13.43 -0.09
CA TRP A 37 -17.58 13.47 -0.34
C TRP A 37 -17.17 12.51 -1.46
N LYS A 38 -17.66 11.27 -1.41
CA LYS A 38 -17.37 10.23 -2.42
C LYS A 38 -17.77 10.65 -3.83
N ARG A 39 -18.93 11.34 -4.01
CA ARG A 39 -19.36 11.86 -5.31
C ARG A 39 -18.43 12.97 -5.82
N VAL A 40 -18.03 13.89 -4.96
CA VAL A 40 -17.09 14.97 -5.33
C VAL A 40 -15.73 14.39 -5.67
N PHE A 41 -15.22 13.47 -4.84
CA PHE A 41 -13.96 12.77 -5.09
C PHE A 41 -13.99 11.98 -6.42
N ALA A 42 -15.10 11.31 -6.74
CA ALA A 42 -15.25 10.58 -7.99
C ALA A 42 -15.14 11.51 -9.21
N GLN A 43 -15.75 12.70 -9.17
CA GLN A 43 -15.63 13.71 -10.24
C GLN A 43 -14.19 14.18 -10.39
N GLU A 44 -13.51 14.48 -9.28
CA GLU A 44 -12.10 14.85 -9.28
C GLU A 44 -11.21 13.73 -9.84
N ALA A 45 -11.45 12.48 -9.42
CA ALA A 45 -10.70 11.31 -9.90
C ALA A 45 -10.91 11.07 -11.40
N GLN A 46 -12.12 11.25 -11.93
CA GLN A 46 -12.40 11.20 -13.36
C GLN A 46 -11.65 12.29 -14.13
N ALA A 47 -11.63 13.52 -13.62
CA ALA A 47 -10.89 14.62 -14.22
C ALA A 47 -9.36 14.35 -14.24
N ARG A 48 -8.85 13.55 -13.30
CA ARG A 48 -7.46 13.06 -13.27
C ARG A 48 -7.21 11.79 -14.09
N GLY A 49 -8.21 11.32 -14.86
CA GLY A 49 -8.05 10.19 -15.77
C GLY A 49 -8.28 8.79 -15.17
N VAL A 50 -8.84 8.69 -13.96
CA VAL A 50 -9.29 7.40 -13.40
C VAL A 50 -10.44 6.85 -14.24
N LYS A 51 -10.33 5.58 -14.65
CA LYS A 51 -11.26 4.97 -15.59
C LYS A 51 -12.63 4.63 -14.96
N PRO A 52 -13.68 4.49 -15.76
CA PRO A 52 -15.04 4.22 -15.27
C PRO A 52 -15.13 2.97 -14.37
N LYS A 53 -14.35 1.93 -14.65
CA LYS A 53 -14.29 0.70 -13.83
C LYS A 53 -13.89 1.00 -12.38
N ALA A 54 -12.84 1.79 -12.17
CA ALA A 54 -12.38 2.14 -10.82
C ALA A 54 -13.34 3.13 -10.14
N ILE A 55 -13.93 4.07 -10.88
CA ILE A 55 -14.97 4.95 -10.35
C ILE A 55 -16.19 4.15 -9.90
N SER A 56 -16.64 3.18 -10.68
CA SER A 56 -17.74 2.29 -10.27
C SER A 56 -17.39 1.53 -9.00
N ALA A 57 -16.16 1.02 -8.88
CA ALA A 57 -15.70 0.35 -7.66
C ALA A 57 -15.66 1.29 -6.45
N LEU A 58 -15.20 2.54 -6.62
CA LEU A 58 -15.24 3.58 -5.58
C LEU A 58 -16.66 3.82 -5.11
N MET A 59 -17.63 3.95 -6.03
CA MET A 59 -19.02 4.22 -5.69
C MET A 59 -19.69 3.10 -4.87
N THR A 60 -19.17 1.86 -4.91
CA THR A 60 -19.67 0.76 -4.06
C THR A 60 -19.13 0.79 -2.63
N THR A 61 -18.12 1.63 -2.33
CA THR A 61 -17.50 1.69 -1.00
C THR A 61 -18.48 2.19 0.06
N LYS A 62 -18.29 1.70 1.29
CA LYS A 62 -19.07 2.09 2.47
C LYS A 62 -18.14 2.64 3.56
N TYR A 63 -18.62 3.63 4.31
CA TYR A 63 -17.90 4.12 5.48
C TYR A 63 -17.67 3.00 6.50
N SER A 64 -16.44 2.79 6.92
CA SER A 64 -16.06 1.73 7.85
C SER A 64 -15.76 2.28 9.25
N THR A 65 -16.70 2.14 10.17
CA THR A 65 -16.49 2.48 11.59
C THR A 65 -15.43 1.58 12.25
N GLY A 66 -15.30 0.33 11.78
CA GLY A 66 -14.25 -0.60 12.23
C GLY A 66 -12.86 -0.09 11.88
N THR A 67 -12.68 0.42 10.67
CA THR A 67 -11.43 1.06 10.21
C THR A 67 -11.06 2.26 11.08
N ILE A 68 -12.00 3.17 11.33
CA ILE A 68 -11.78 4.34 12.20
C ILE A 68 -11.39 3.92 13.62
N ARG A 69 -12.06 2.91 14.17
CA ARG A 69 -11.73 2.39 15.50
C ARG A 69 -10.32 1.80 15.55
N ALA A 70 -9.93 1.03 14.56
CA ALA A 70 -8.60 0.46 14.46
C ALA A 70 -7.52 1.56 14.31
N ASP A 71 -7.76 2.56 13.44
CA ASP A 71 -6.83 3.67 13.19
C ASP A 71 -6.57 4.52 14.45
N ARG A 72 -7.59 4.74 15.28
CA ARG A 72 -7.47 5.51 16.52
C ARG A 72 -7.03 4.67 17.72
N GLY A 73 -7.09 3.34 17.62
CA GLY A 73 -6.81 2.40 18.72
C GLY A 73 -5.38 1.86 18.80
N GLN A 74 -4.47 2.25 17.92
CA GLN A 74 -3.11 1.70 17.89
C GLN A 74 -2.27 2.10 19.12
N LYS A 75 -2.02 1.14 20.03
CA LYS A 75 -1.24 1.33 21.27
C LYS A 75 0.03 0.44 21.34
N SER A 76 0.27 -0.43 20.38
CA SER A 76 1.27 -1.52 20.48
C SER A 76 2.74 -1.07 20.48
N PHE A 77 3.03 0.15 20.04
CA PHE A 77 4.40 0.62 19.84
C PHE A 77 5.07 1.24 21.09
N LYS A 78 4.39 1.19 22.24
CA LYS A 78 4.94 1.65 23.54
C LYS A 78 5.60 0.53 24.37
N LEU A 79 5.65 -0.69 23.82
CA LEU A 79 6.26 -1.84 24.50
C LEU A 79 7.79 -1.80 24.39
N SER A 80 8.48 -2.36 25.42
CA SER A 80 9.90 -2.70 25.27
C SER A 80 10.07 -3.73 24.15
N LEU A 81 11.29 -3.84 23.62
CA LEU A 81 11.60 -4.80 22.54
C LEU A 81 11.27 -6.23 22.97
N ASP A 82 11.66 -6.65 24.17
CA ASP A 82 11.42 -8.01 24.67
C ASP A 82 9.92 -8.29 24.82
N ALA A 83 9.17 -7.34 25.39
CA ALA A 83 7.71 -7.46 25.51
C ALA A 83 7.01 -7.48 24.14
N PHE A 84 7.51 -6.71 23.17
CA PHE A 84 7.01 -6.72 21.81
C PHE A 84 7.29 -8.04 21.12
N MET A 85 8.52 -8.55 21.20
CA MET A 85 8.94 -9.84 20.65
C MET A 85 8.15 -11.01 21.25
N ALA A 86 7.95 -11.01 22.57
CA ALA A 86 7.15 -12.03 23.24
C ALA A 86 5.68 -11.99 22.78
N LYS A 87 5.08 -10.78 22.75
CA LYS A 87 3.69 -10.57 22.29
C LYS A 87 3.48 -11.00 20.84
N ARG A 88 4.48 -10.82 19.97
CA ARG A 88 4.46 -11.25 18.57
C ARG A 88 4.77 -12.73 18.37
N GLY A 89 5.12 -13.47 19.42
CA GLY A 89 5.47 -14.88 19.32
C GLY A 89 6.76 -15.13 18.53
N ALA A 90 7.77 -14.28 18.71
CA ALA A 90 9.00 -14.28 17.92
C ALA A 90 9.68 -15.65 17.84
N ALA A 91 9.69 -16.45 18.93
CA ALA A 91 10.27 -17.79 18.92
C ALA A 91 9.55 -18.72 17.94
N GLY A 92 8.21 -18.66 17.90
CA GLY A 92 7.40 -19.41 16.94
C GLY A 92 7.63 -18.96 15.50
N ILE A 93 7.77 -17.64 15.28
CA ILE A 93 8.10 -17.08 13.96
C ILE A 93 9.46 -17.58 13.49
N VAL A 94 10.48 -17.59 14.35
CA VAL A 94 11.83 -18.13 14.01
C VAL A 94 11.75 -19.61 13.65
N SER A 95 11.11 -20.43 14.49
CA SER A 95 10.97 -21.87 14.24
C SER A 95 10.26 -22.17 12.94
N LYS A 96 9.08 -21.56 12.72
CA LYS A 96 8.30 -21.72 11.49
C LYS A 96 9.01 -21.13 10.28
N GLY A 97 9.68 -19.98 10.44
CA GLY A 97 10.46 -19.33 9.40
C GLY A 97 11.58 -20.22 8.86
N ARG A 98 12.34 -20.90 9.75
CA ARG A 98 13.39 -21.86 9.36
C ARG A 98 12.82 -23.03 8.55
N GLN A 99 11.67 -23.58 8.97
CA GLN A 99 10.98 -24.65 8.23
C GLN A 99 10.56 -24.17 6.83
N LEU A 100 9.96 -22.96 6.74
CA LEU A 100 9.51 -22.38 5.47
C LEU A 100 10.70 -22.01 4.57
N LYS A 101 11.82 -21.54 5.12
CA LYS A 101 13.07 -21.30 4.39
C LYS A 101 13.52 -22.57 3.68
N ALA A 102 13.60 -23.68 4.40
CA ALA A 102 14.01 -24.97 3.84
C ALA A 102 13.01 -25.49 2.80
N ALA A 103 11.70 -25.47 3.13
CA ALA A 103 10.64 -25.97 2.26
C ALA A 103 10.45 -25.15 0.97
N ASN A 104 10.95 -23.91 0.91
CA ASN A 104 10.83 -23.02 -0.24
C ASN A 104 12.20 -22.50 -0.73
N ALA A 105 13.25 -23.31 -0.59
CA ALA A 105 14.62 -22.91 -0.87
C ALA A 105 14.79 -22.32 -2.30
N ALA A 106 14.19 -22.92 -3.31
CA ALA A 106 14.26 -22.43 -4.69
C ALA A 106 13.62 -21.05 -4.87
N LEU A 107 12.45 -20.80 -4.22
CA LEU A 107 11.79 -19.49 -4.26
C LEU A 107 12.68 -18.42 -3.61
N PHE A 108 13.24 -18.69 -2.43
CA PHE A 108 14.10 -17.74 -1.75
C PHE A 108 15.42 -17.50 -2.49
N ALA A 109 16.01 -18.53 -3.08
CA ALA A 109 17.20 -18.37 -3.93
C ALA A 109 16.92 -17.46 -5.15
N ASN A 110 15.76 -17.61 -5.80
CA ASN A 110 15.36 -16.76 -6.91
C ASN A 110 15.13 -15.31 -6.47
N ILE A 111 14.46 -15.09 -5.33
CA ILE A 111 14.23 -13.74 -4.77
C ILE A 111 15.57 -13.09 -4.40
N GLU A 112 16.45 -13.80 -3.70
CA GLU A 112 17.77 -13.29 -3.32
C GLU A 112 18.65 -13.00 -4.54
N LYS A 113 18.61 -13.86 -5.56
CA LYS A 113 19.28 -13.60 -6.85
C LYS A 113 18.77 -12.34 -7.52
N ARG A 114 17.46 -12.06 -7.49
CA ARG A 114 16.85 -10.92 -8.18
C ARG A 114 16.97 -9.61 -7.41
N TYR A 115 16.79 -9.65 -6.10
CA TYR A 115 16.66 -8.45 -5.26
C TYR A 115 17.83 -8.24 -4.29
N GLY A 116 18.64 -9.26 -4.04
CA GLY A 116 19.74 -9.21 -3.07
C GLY A 116 19.33 -9.34 -1.62
N VAL A 117 18.05 -9.63 -1.34
CA VAL A 117 17.48 -9.73 0.01
C VAL A 117 17.45 -11.19 0.44
N PRO A 118 18.12 -11.58 1.56
CA PRO A 118 18.11 -12.95 2.06
C PRO A 118 16.75 -13.33 2.64
N PRO A 119 16.48 -14.62 2.88
CA PRO A 119 15.20 -15.11 3.38
C PRO A 119 14.77 -14.53 4.73
N GLY A 120 15.71 -14.29 5.64
CA GLY A 120 15.41 -13.93 7.03
C GLY A 120 14.52 -12.71 7.21
N PRO A 121 14.85 -11.52 6.67
CA PRO A 121 14.02 -10.34 6.76
C PRO A 121 12.62 -10.56 6.15
N LEU A 122 12.53 -11.27 5.02
CA LEU A 122 11.27 -11.57 4.35
C LEU A 122 10.36 -12.45 5.21
N LEU A 123 10.93 -13.48 5.80
CA LEU A 123 10.21 -14.40 6.69
C LEU A 123 9.84 -13.75 8.02
N ALA A 124 10.68 -12.86 8.54
CA ALA A 124 10.36 -12.07 9.73
C ALA A 124 9.16 -11.15 9.49
N ILE A 125 9.17 -10.42 8.38
CA ILE A 125 8.04 -9.57 7.97
C ILE A 125 6.79 -10.42 7.77
N TRP A 126 6.83 -11.47 6.97
CA TRP A 126 5.70 -12.33 6.68
C TRP A 126 5.10 -12.97 7.94
N GLY A 127 5.96 -13.42 8.86
CA GLY A 127 5.52 -13.98 10.15
C GLY A 127 4.85 -12.94 11.05
N MET A 128 5.41 -11.74 11.15
CA MET A 128 4.87 -10.67 12.00
C MET A 128 3.61 -10.02 11.44
N GLU A 129 3.47 -9.91 10.13
CA GLU A 129 2.30 -9.27 9.49
C GLU A 129 1.07 -10.18 9.55
N THR A 130 1.21 -11.43 9.13
CA THR A 130 0.05 -12.30 8.89
C THR A 130 0.17 -13.70 9.46
N GLY A 131 1.21 -14.00 10.27
CA GLY A 131 1.46 -15.38 10.68
C GLY A 131 1.68 -16.32 9.48
N PHE A 132 2.48 -15.87 8.52
CA PHE A 132 2.76 -16.59 7.28
C PHE A 132 1.52 -16.81 6.39
N GLY A 133 0.70 -15.78 6.27
CA GLY A 133 -0.48 -15.78 5.42
C GLY A 133 -1.77 -16.29 6.07
N ALA A 134 -1.72 -16.68 7.36
CA ALA A 134 -2.89 -17.20 8.06
C ALA A 134 -3.95 -16.12 8.36
N PHE A 135 -3.55 -14.85 8.52
CA PHE A 135 -4.42 -13.76 8.96
C PHE A 135 -4.23 -12.53 8.08
N THR A 136 -4.76 -12.54 6.87
CA THR A 136 -4.64 -11.42 5.91
C THR A 136 -5.74 -10.34 6.07
N GLY A 137 -6.69 -10.55 6.97
CA GLY A 137 -7.82 -9.65 7.19
C GLY A 137 -9.03 -9.96 6.29
N ASN A 138 -10.17 -9.35 6.63
CA ASN A 138 -11.44 -9.52 5.89
C ASN A 138 -12.18 -8.19 5.68
N GLN A 139 -11.52 -7.05 5.90
CA GLN A 139 -12.08 -5.74 5.62
C GLN A 139 -12.08 -5.48 4.11
N ASN A 140 -13.15 -4.86 3.58
CA ASN A 140 -13.11 -4.40 2.19
C ASN A 140 -12.05 -3.32 2.03
N THR A 141 -11.05 -3.57 1.19
CA THR A 141 -9.86 -2.72 1.01
C THR A 141 -10.24 -1.32 0.54
N LEU A 142 -11.08 -1.20 -0.50
CA LEU A 142 -11.47 0.11 -1.02
C LEU A 142 -12.28 0.92 -0.01
N SER A 143 -13.19 0.27 0.72
CA SER A 143 -13.97 0.93 1.78
C SER A 143 -13.10 1.43 2.92
N ALA A 144 -12.09 0.64 3.33
CA ALA A 144 -11.15 1.05 4.37
C ALA A 144 -10.33 2.27 3.93
N VAL A 145 -9.72 2.21 2.74
CA VAL A 145 -8.89 3.30 2.21
C VAL A 145 -9.73 4.55 1.94
N ALA A 146 -10.93 4.43 1.35
CA ALA A 146 -11.83 5.56 1.11
C ALA A 146 -12.30 6.21 2.43
N THR A 147 -12.58 5.39 3.46
CA THR A 147 -12.93 5.90 4.80
C THR A 147 -11.80 6.74 5.39
N LEU A 148 -10.56 6.29 5.28
CA LEU A 148 -9.38 6.99 5.81
C LEU A 148 -8.99 8.20 4.95
N ALA A 149 -9.25 8.18 3.65
CA ALA A 149 -9.09 9.35 2.77
C ALA A 149 -10.11 10.45 3.09
N TYR A 150 -11.30 10.06 3.52
CA TYR A 150 -12.33 10.99 3.98
C TYR A 150 -12.08 11.50 5.41
N ASP A 151 -11.48 10.71 6.30
CA ASP A 151 -11.24 11.08 7.71
C ASP A 151 -10.24 12.24 7.82
N CYS A 152 -10.59 13.28 8.61
CA CYS A 152 -9.77 14.49 8.73
C CYS A 152 -8.42 14.30 9.46
N ARG A 153 -8.11 13.10 9.95
CA ARG A 153 -6.87 12.84 10.68
C ARG A 153 -5.63 12.80 9.80
N ARG A 154 -5.71 12.16 8.62
CA ARG A 154 -4.60 12.00 7.66
C ARG A 154 -5.12 11.96 6.22
N PRO A 155 -5.94 12.93 5.78
CA PRO A 155 -6.64 12.86 4.50
C PRO A 155 -5.66 12.81 3.32
N GLU A 156 -4.58 13.60 3.33
CA GLU A 156 -3.62 13.66 2.21
C GLU A 156 -2.96 12.30 1.99
N TYR A 157 -2.47 11.69 3.06
CA TYR A 157 -1.80 10.38 2.99
C TYR A 157 -2.72 9.29 2.42
N PHE A 158 -3.97 9.23 2.91
CA PHE A 158 -4.91 8.21 2.43
C PHE A 158 -5.57 8.56 1.10
N THR A 159 -5.61 9.82 0.70
CA THR A 159 -5.98 10.23 -0.66
C THR A 159 -5.00 9.65 -1.69
N GLU A 160 -3.69 9.69 -1.41
CA GLU A 160 -2.68 9.03 -2.26
C GLU A 160 -2.88 7.50 -2.33
N GLN A 161 -3.19 6.88 -1.19
CA GLN A 161 -3.50 5.44 -1.15
C GLN A 161 -4.77 5.12 -1.97
N LEU A 162 -5.78 5.98 -1.93
CA LEU A 162 -7.01 5.79 -2.69
C LEU A 162 -6.78 5.92 -4.19
N TYR A 163 -6.04 6.92 -4.67
CA TYR A 163 -5.66 7.02 -6.08
C TYR A 163 -4.86 5.80 -6.54
N ALA A 164 -3.93 5.32 -5.73
CA ALA A 164 -3.18 4.10 -6.02
C ALA A 164 -4.12 2.87 -6.08
N ALA A 165 -5.06 2.74 -5.15
CA ALA A 165 -6.05 1.66 -5.15
C ALA A 165 -6.92 1.68 -6.41
N LEU A 166 -7.39 2.86 -6.84
CA LEU A 166 -8.18 3.03 -8.06
C LEU A 166 -7.36 2.65 -9.32
N THR A 167 -6.09 3.05 -9.36
CA THR A 167 -5.17 2.64 -10.43
C THR A 167 -4.98 1.13 -10.48
N LEU A 168 -4.86 0.47 -9.32
CA LEU A 168 -4.75 -1.00 -9.24
C LEU A 168 -6.05 -1.70 -9.66
N VAL A 169 -7.22 -1.09 -9.42
CA VAL A 169 -8.51 -1.59 -9.93
C VAL A 169 -8.57 -1.49 -11.45
N ASP A 170 -8.12 -0.38 -12.02
CA ASP A 170 -8.05 -0.21 -13.48
C ASP A 170 -7.12 -1.23 -14.14
N ARG A 171 -6.01 -1.58 -13.48
CA ARG A 171 -5.05 -2.61 -13.93
C ARG A 171 -5.52 -4.04 -13.66
N GLY A 172 -6.57 -4.24 -12.86
CA GLY A 172 -7.07 -5.57 -12.49
C GLY A 172 -6.32 -6.26 -11.34
N THR A 173 -5.34 -5.61 -10.73
CA THR A 173 -4.63 -6.12 -9.53
C THR A 173 -5.53 -6.11 -8.29
N LEU A 174 -6.41 -5.11 -8.17
CA LEU A 174 -7.47 -5.03 -7.18
C LEU A 174 -8.85 -5.01 -7.84
N SER A 175 -9.88 -5.23 -7.03
CA SER A 175 -11.29 -5.14 -7.45
C SER A 175 -12.14 -4.52 -6.33
N ALA A 176 -13.41 -4.20 -6.62
CA ALA A 176 -14.37 -3.78 -5.61
C ALA A 176 -14.56 -4.82 -4.47
N ALA A 177 -14.28 -6.09 -4.74
CA ALA A 177 -14.39 -7.19 -3.79
C ALA A 177 -13.10 -7.46 -3.00
N SER A 178 -11.98 -6.78 -3.31
CA SER A 178 -10.70 -7.01 -2.64
C SER A 178 -10.79 -6.81 -1.14
N ARG A 179 -10.18 -7.73 -0.40
CA ARG A 179 -10.18 -7.74 1.06
C ARG A 179 -8.78 -7.72 1.63
N GLY A 180 -8.65 -7.19 2.84
CA GLY A 180 -7.38 -7.05 3.54
C GLY A 180 -7.57 -6.66 4.99
N ALA A 181 -6.58 -6.03 5.61
CA ALA A 181 -6.67 -5.59 6.99
C ALA A 181 -7.45 -4.27 7.15
N MET A 182 -7.49 -3.77 8.38
CA MET A 182 -8.42 -2.71 8.80
C MET A 182 -8.14 -1.33 8.18
N HIS A 183 -6.91 -1.06 7.71
CA HIS A 183 -6.56 0.20 7.05
C HIS A 183 -6.47 0.05 5.51
N GLY A 184 -6.84 -1.13 4.98
CA GLY A 184 -6.83 -1.43 3.56
C GLY A 184 -5.53 -2.07 3.07
N GLU A 185 -4.69 -2.56 3.98
CA GLU A 185 -3.51 -3.36 3.65
C GLU A 185 -3.92 -4.69 3.01
N VAL A 186 -3.15 -5.13 2.00
CA VAL A 186 -3.49 -6.29 1.16
C VAL A 186 -2.43 -7.36 1.22
N GLY A 187 -2.88 -8.61 1.20
CA GLY A 187 -2.06 -9.78 0.95
C GLY A 187 -1.25 -10.24 2.15
N GLN A 188 -0.35 -11.18 1.89
CA GLN A 188 0.35 -11.92 2.93
C GLN A 188 1.40 -11.08 3.70
N THR A 189 1.87 -9.98 3.14
CA THR A 189 2.80 -9.05 3.77
C THR A 189 2.24 -7.65 4.00
N GLN A 190 0.92 -7.49 3.86
CA GLN A 190 0.15 -6.31 4.29
C GLN A 190 0.59 -5.00 3.62
N PHE A 191 0.65 -5.01 2.29
CA PHE A 191 0.96 -3.81 1.50
C PHE A 191 -0.22 -2.85 1.44
N LEU A 192 0.03 -1.57 1.66
CA LEU A 192 -0.89 -0.51 1.26
C LEU A 192 -0.89 -0.33 -0.26
N PRO A 193 -1.99 0.16 -0.86
CA PRO A 193 -2.13 0.27 -2.32
C PRO A 193 -0.98 0.98 -3.04
N LYS A 194 -0.47 2.09 -2.49
CA LYS A 194 0.65 2.81 -3.10
C LYS A 194 1.92 1.95 -3.13
N SER A 195 2.16 1.16 -2.09
CA SER A 195 3.28 0.24 -2.05
C SER A 195 3.13 -0.91 -3.05
N ILE A 196 1.90 -1.41 -3.29
CA ILE A 196 1.64 -2.39 -4.37
C ILE A 196 1.96 -1.78 -5.72
N LEU A 197 1.54 -0.54 -5.97
CA LEU A 197 1.73 0.15 -7.24
C LEU A 197 3.21 0.37 -7.56
N LEU A 198 4.02 0.68 -6.54
CA LEU A 198 5.45 0.98 -6.68
C LEU A 198 6.35 -0.26 -6.64
N TYR A 199 6.00 -1.24 -5.83
CA TYR A 199 6.89 -2.37 -5.49
C TYR A 199 6.28 -3.74 -5.77
N GLY A 200 5.03 -3.81 -6.21
CA GLY A 200 4.41 -5.09 -6.60
C GLY A 200 5.25 -5.81 -7.64
N ALA A 201 5.49 -7.10 -7.43
CA ALA A 201 6.33 -7.91 -8.29
C ALA A 201 5.69 -9.29 -8.52
N ASP A 202 5.70 -9.72 -9.76
CA ASP A 202 5.38 -11.08 -10.16
C ASP A 202 6.55 -11.99 -9.72
N GLY A 203 6.31 -12.79 -8.71
CA GLY A 203 7.28 -13.69 -8.10
C GLY A 203 7.23 -15.11 -8.63
N ASP A 204 6.11 -15.52 -9.24
CA ASP A 204 5.92 -16.86 -9.84
C ASP A 204 5.98 -16.86 -11.37
N GLY A 205 6.06 -15.67 -12.01
CA GLY A 205 6.23 -15.54 -13.45
C GLY A 205 4.95 -15.72 -14.24
N ASN A 206 3.78 -15.57 -13.61
CA ASN A 206 2.48 -15.75 -14.28
C ASN A 206 1.97 -14.50 -15.04
N GLY A 207 2.72 -13.39 -15.01
CA GLY A 207 2.43 -12.14 -15.71
C GLY A 207 1.55 -11.17 -14.91
N GLY A 208 1.22 -11.47 -13.66
CA GLY A 208 0.41 -10.63 -12.79
C GLY A 208 1.01 -10.43 -11.39
N VAL A 209 0.44 -9.52 -10.60
CA VAL A 209 0.79 -9.34 -9.19
C VAL A 209 -0.41 -9.70 -8.34
N ASN A 210 -0.28 -10.77 -7.57
CA ASN A 210 -1.30 -11.24 -6.63
C ASN A 210 -0.69 -11.42 -5.23
N LEU A 211 -0.85 -10.46 -4.35
CA LEU A 211 -0.27 -10.53 -3.00
C LEU A 211 -0.90 -11.59 -2.08
N SER A 212 -1.93 -12.30 -2.54
CA SER A 212 -2.40 -13.53 -1.90
C SER A 212 -1.52 -14.74 -2.26
N SER A 213 -0.76 -14.66 -3.37
CA SER A 213 0.32 -15.60 -3.69
C SER A 213 1.53 -15.34 -2.79
N LYS A 214 2.04 -16.41 -2.20
CA LYS A 214 3.27 -16.37 -1.39
C LYS A 214 4.46 -15.84 -2.21
N ALA A 215 4.58 -16.27 -3.45
CA ALA A 215 5.69 -15.89 -4.32
C ALA A 215 5.68 -14.39 -4.61
N ASP A 216 4.52 -13.83 -4.98
CA ASP A 216 4.39 -12.40 -5.28
C ASP A 216 4.52 -11.53 -4.05
N ALA A 217 3.94 -11.95 -2.93
CA ALA A 217 4.05 -11.20 -1.67
C ALA A 217 5.51 -11.09 -1.21
N LEU A 218 6.27 -12.19 -1.23
CA LEU A 218 7.68 -12.20 -0.83
C LEU A 218 8.58 -11.47 -1.84
N ALA A 219 8.34 -11.63 -3.14
CA ALA A 219 9.05 -10.90 -4.19
C ALA A 219 8.78 -9.39 -4.11
N SER A 220 7.53 -8.98 -3.87
CA SER A 220 7.15 -7.58 -3.65
C SER A 220 7.82 -7.00 -2.41
N THR A 221 7.88 -7.78 -1.30
CA THR A 221 8.58 -7.36 -0.07
C THR A 221 10.08 -7.17 -0.32
N ALA A 222 10.70 -8.08 -1.05
CA ALA A 222 12.11 -7.94 -1.42
C ALA A 222 12.33 -6.72 -2.34
N ASN A 223 11.43 -6.48 -3.30
CA ASN A 223 11.48 -5.32 -4.17
C ASN A 223 11.30 -4.00 -3.39
N PHE A 224 10.41 -3.99 -2.40
CA PHE A 224 10.25 -2.86 -1.48
C PHE A 224 11.55 -2.56 -0.72
N LEU A 225 12.17 -3.57 -0.09
CA LEU A 225 13.42 -3.38 0.65
C LEU A 225 14.54 -2.90 -0.29
N LYS A 226 14.64 -3.45 -1.51
CA LYS A 226 15.58 -2.98 -2.53
C LYS A 226 15.33 -1.52 -2.89
N GLY A 227 14.09 -1.13 -3.11
CA GLY A 227 13.70 0.26 -3.40
C GLY A 227 14.00 1.24 -2.26
N HIS A 228 14.17 0.74 -1.03
CA HIS A 228 14.53 1.50 0.15
C HIS A 228 16.05 1.38 0.50
N GLY A 229 16.88 1.02 -0.46
CA GLY A 229 18.33 1.08 -0.32
C GLY A 229 18.98 -0.22 0.16
N TRP A 230 18.32 -1.38 0.02
CA TRP A 230 18.94 -2.66 0.33
C TRP A 230 20.13 -2.95 -0.57
N VAL A 231 21.30 -3.22 0.05
CA VAL A 231 22.55 -3.56 -0.61
C VAL A 231 22.83 -5.05 -0.42
N ARG A 232 23.01 -5.78 -1.53
CA ARG A 232 23.33 -7.22 -1.50
C ARG A 232 24.57 -7.50 -0.65
N GLY A 233 24.47 -8.50 0.23
CA GLY A 233 25.59 -8.95 1.07
C GLY A 233 25.92 -8.05 2.25
N ALA A 234 25.35 -6.87 2.38
CA ALA A 234 25.53 -6.02 3.55
C ALA A 234 24.65 -6.49 4.73
N GLY A 235 25.11 -6.20 5.95
CA GLY A 235 24.37 -6.54 7.17
C GLY A 235 23.10 -5.68 7.35
N TYR A 236 22.13 -6.20 8.12
CA TYR A 236 20.83 -5.55 8.35
C TYR A 236 20.44 -5.40 9.83
N GLN A 237 21.40 -5.58 10.74
CA GLN A 237 21.18 -5.28 12.15
C GLN A 237 21.21 -3.77 12.41
N PRO A 238 20.69 -3.26 13.55
CA PRO A 238 20.83 -1.86 13.92
C PRO A 238 22.26 -1.35 13.74
N GLY A 239 22.42 -0.22 13.06
CA GLY A 239 23.73 0.36 12.73
C GLY A 239 24.40 -0.21 11.48
N GLN A 240 23.85 -1.25 10.83
CA GLN A 240 24.36 -1.80 9.58
C GLN A 240 23.63 -1.20 8.35
N PRO A 241 24.24 -1.23 7.15
CA PRO A 241 23.73 -0.51 5.98
C PRO A 241 22.28 -0.81 5.60
N ASN A 242 21.86 -2.09 5.68
CA ASN A 242 20.50 -2.48 5.27
C ASN A 242 19.41 -2.20 6.33
N PHE A 243 19.80 -1.75 7.52
CA PHE A 243 18.79 -1.40 8.54
C PHE A 243 17.88 -0.25 8.09
N VAL A 244 18.40 0.68 7.26
CA VAL A 244 17.61 1.78 6.68
C VAL A 244 16.46 1.26 5.80
N ALA A 245 16.66 0.18 5.07
CA ALA A 245 15.60 -0.43 4.27
C ALA A 245 14.48 -1.03 5.16
N ILE A 246 14.86 -1.62 6.31
CA ILE A 246 13.91 -2.11 7.32
C ILE A 246 13.16 -0.94 7.97
N GLN A 247 13.80 0.21 8.18
CA GLN A 247 13.15 1.43 8.66
C GLN A 247 12.07 1.93 7.68
N GLY A 248 12.29 1.76 6.39
CA GLY A 248 11.28 2.06 5.36
C GLY A 248 10.02 1.19 5.47
N TRP A 249 10.13 -0.04 6.00
CA TRP A 249 9.00 -0.96 6.15
C TRP A 249 8.01 -0.51 7.24
N ASN A 250 8.51 -0.08 8.38
CA ASN A 250 7.68 0.34 9.50
C ASN A 250 8.36 1.46 10.31
N ALA A 251 7.61 2.50 10.66
CA ALA A 251 8.13 3.65 11.39
C ALA A 251 8.46 3.37 12.87
N ALA A 252 7.94 2.26 13.46
CA ALA A 252 8.14 1.95 14.87
C ALA A 252 9.47 1.24 15.12
N GLY A 253 10.37 1.85 15.89
CA GLY A 253 11.72 1.32 16.17
C GLY A 253 11.73 -0.11 16.73
N VAL A 254 10.78 -0.45 17.64
CA VAL A 254 10.66 -1.83 18.17
C VAL A 254 10.30 -2.84 17.08
N TYR A 255 9.52 -2.43 16.07
CA TYR A 255 9.15 -3.27 14.95
C TYR A 255 10.35 -3.52 14.02
N GLN A 256 11.10 -2.47 13.73
CA GLN A 256 12.32 -2.53 12.92
C GLN A 256 13.36 -3.47 13.53
N GLN A 257 13.62 -3.30 14.84
CA GLN A 257 14.55 -4.16 15.57
C GLN A 257 14.07 -5.62 15.61
N ALA A 258 12.78 -5.85 15.78
CA ALA A 258 12.20 -7.19 15.75
C ALA A 258 12.39 -7.86 14.38
N ILE A 259 12.15 -7.16 13.24
CA ILE A 259 12.47 -7.69 11.90
C ILE A 259 13.93 -8.14 11.82
N ALA A 260 14.85 -7.26 12.22
CA ALA A 260 16.29 -7.52 12.13
C ALA A 260 16.70 -8.74 12.97
N ILE A 261 16.26 -8.82 14.23
CA ILE A 261 16.61 -9.90 15.17
C ILE A 261 15.98 -11.23 14.73
N ILE A 262 14.68 -11.25 14.41
CA ILE A 262 13.99 -12.46 13.95
C ILE A 262 14.62 -12.96 12.65
N GLY A 263 14.83 -12.04 11.70
CA GLY A 263 15.47 -12.35 10.42
C GLY A 263 16.85 -12.99 10.61
N LYS A 264 17.71 -12.38 11.44
CA LYS A 264 19.04 -12.93 11.74
C LYS A 264 18.97 -14.33 12.33
N ARG A 265 18.02 -14.58 13.25
CA ARG A 265 17.82 -15.91 13.84
C ARG A 265 17.30 -16.95 12.83
N ILE A 266 16.60 -16.53 11.78
CA ILE A 266 16.14 -17.41 10.70
C ILE A 266 17.28 -17.72 9.73
N ASP A 267 18.11 -16.74 9.41
CA ASP A 267 19.24 -16.92 8.47
C ASP A 267 20.34 -17.81 9.04
N GLY A 268 20.61 -17.74 10.35
CA GLY A 268 21.61 -18.54 11.08
C GLY A 268 22.60 -17.64 11.77
#